data_71dd35d7a6e1946de92d339fb491971c
#
_entry.id   71dd35d7a6e1946de92d339fb491971c
#
_cell.length_a   1.000
_cell.length_b   1.000
_cell.length_c   1.000
_cell.angle_alpha   90.00
_cell.angle_beta   90.00
_cell.angle_gamma   90.00
#
_symmetry.space_group_name_H-M   'P 1'
#
loop_
_entity.id
_entity.type
_entity.pdbx_description
1 polymer ?
#
loop_
_entity_poly.entity_id
_entity_poly.type
_entity_poly.pdbx_seq_one_letter_code
_entity_poly.pdbx_strand_id
1 'polypeptide(L)'
;TQIHSLEVKKITEDLVIDILGTAKHETFVELFSDIGHGELLAALSHVRRLSEEGRDFRVLITGFMQFLRNLLLFTASPSVPPLLQSDLTKDQQVEFQKLASHTDSLAVVHLLEILAEAQKTSSQAVIPELPFEIALVKMIAILEKQTLPTTQTPANTISAGSDGQEKSTPKKEPKSASPETPAVKSEAVVADEE
;
A
#
# COMPACT_ATOMS: atom_id res chain seq x y z
N THR A 1 2.58 18.85 37.75
CA THR A 1 3.66 19.19 38.72
C THR A 1 4.91 18.31 38.55
N GLN A 2 4.93 17.36 37.59
CA GLN A 2 6.09 16.47 37.31
C GLN A 2 7.07 17.03 36.28
N ILE A 3 6.69 18.08 35.55
CA ILE A 3 7.54 18.67 34.49
C ILE A 3 8.68 19.53 35.06
N HIS A 4 8.62 19.88 36.33
CA HIS A 4 9.60 20.78 36.96
C HIS A 4 10.83 20.09 37.53
N SER A 5 10.92 18.75 37.47
CA SER A 5 12.07 17.97 37.96
C SER A 5 13.06 17.54 36.87
N LEU A 6 12.79 17.80 35.63
CA LEU A 6 13.75 17.64 34.57
C LEU A 6 14.48 18.98 34.39
N GLU A 7 15.71 19.06 34.87
CA GLU A 7 16.66 20.10 34.46
C GLU A 7 16.96 19.96 32.98
N VAL A 8 15.99 20.28 32.13
CA VAL A 8 16.15 20.22 30.67
C VAL A 8 16.85 21.49 30.26
N LYS A 9 18.15 21.44 30.17
CA LYS A 9 19.01 22.54 29.69
C LYS A 9 18.67 23.07 28.31
N LYS A 10 18.06 22.26 27.44
CA LYS A 10 17.50 22.62 26.13
C LYS A 10 16.49 21.55 25.71
N ILE A 11 15.35 21.98 25.20
CA ILE A 11 14.44 21.08 24.47
C ILE A 11 15.07 20.86 23.09
N THR A 12 15.60 19.66 22.85
CA THR A 12 16.14 19.24 21.56
C THR A 12 15.11 18.41 20.79
N GLU A 13 15.24 18.36 19.47
CA GLU A 13 14.38 17.53 18.63
C GLU A 13 14.42 16.06 19.05
N ASP A 14 15.60 15.53 19.37
CA ASP A 14 15.78 14.18 19.88
C ASP A 14 14.96 13.91 21.16
N LEU A 15 14.94 14.85 22.10
CA LEU A 15 14.17 14.70 23.34
C LEU A 15 12.67 14.68 23.08
N VAL A 16 12.18 15.48 22.13
CA VAL A 16 10.77 15.51 21.73
C VAL A 16 10.39 14.19 21.05
N ILE A 17 11.21 13.69 20.13
CA ILE A 17 11.04 12.40 19.48
C ILE A 17 10.99 11.25 20.49
N ASP A 18 11.88 11.25 21.48
CA ASP A 18 11.91 10.24 22.52
C ASP A 18 10.68 10.29 23.43
N ILE A 19 10.21 11.47 23.80
CA ILE A 19 9.00 11.62 24.62
C ILE A 19 7.74 11.22 23.87
N LEU A 20 7.68 11.53 22.58
CA LEU A 20 6.52 11.22 21.71
C LEU A 20 6.52 9.76 21.23
N GLY A 21 7.62 9.01 21.38
CA GLY A 21 7.74 7.61 20.95
C GLY A 21 7.72 7.43 19.44
N THR A 22 7.94 8.50 18.66
CA THR A 22 8.05 8.46 17.20
C THR A 22 9.48 8.11 16.74
N ALA A 23 9.71 7.94 15.45
CA ALA A 23 11.04 7.80 14.87
C ALA A 23 11.52 9.13 14.27
N LYS A 24 12.84 9.23 14.09
CA LYS A 24 13.44 10.35 13.38
C LYS A 24 13.08 10.32 11.90
N HIS A 25 13.09 11.49 11.26
CA HIS A 25 12.84 11.60 9.82
C HIS A 25 13.77 10.72 8.99
N GLU A 26 15.05 10.70 9.33
CA GLU A 26 16.09 9.90 8.68
C GLU A 26 15.76 8.40 8.70
N THR A 27 15.19 7.90 9.80
CA THR A 27 14.76 6.50 9.89
C THR A 27 13.67 6.15 8.87
N PHE A 28 12.75 7.08 8.62
CA PHE A 28 11.72 6.88 7.60
C PHE A 28 12.29 6.96 6.18
N VAL A 29 13.29 7.79 5.93
CA VAL A 29 14.00 7.86 4.66
C VAL A 29 14.76 6.56 4.39
N GLU A 30 15.51 6.05 5.37
CA GLU A 30 16.22 4.77 5.29
C GLU A 30 15.23 3.63 5.00
N LEU A 31 14.15 3.55 5.79
CA LEU A 31 13.12 2.53 5.63
C LEU A 31 12.45 2.59 4.24
N PHE A 32 12.14 3.78 3.74
CA PHE A 32 11.59 3.97 2.40
C PHE A 32 12.58 3.54 1.30
N SER A 33 13.87 3.83 1.50
CA SER A 33 14.95 3.39 0.60
C SER A 33 15.05 1.86 0.54
N ASP A 34 15.06 1.19 1.70
CA ASP A 34 15.12 -0.28 1.79
C ASP A 34 13.90 -0.93 1.09
N ILE A 35 12.70 -0.37 1.30
CA ILE A 35 11.48 -0.82 0.62
C ILE A 35 11.62 -0.65 -0.90
N GLY A 36 12.15 0.49 -1.35
CA GLY A 36 12.34 0.78 -2.78
C GLY A 36 13.36 -0.14 -3.47
N HIS A 37 14.37 -0.59 -2.73
CA HIS A 37 15.38 -1.54 -3.22
C HIS A 37 15.01 -3.02 -3.02
N GLY A 38 13.89 -3.32 -2.37
CA GLY A 38 13.47 -4.69 -2.07
C GLY A 38 14.26 -5.34 -0.92
N GLU A 39 14.95 -4.56 -0.10
CA GLU A 39 15.81 -5.04 0.97
C GLU A 39 15.03 -5.37 2.24
N LEU A 40 14.23 -6.45 2.19
CA LEU A 40 13.34 -6.85 3.28
C LEU A 40 14.09 -7.04 4.62
N LEU A 41 15.27 -7.67 4.62
CA LEU A 41 16.00 -7.91 5.86
C LEU A 41 16.50 -6.62 6.50
N ALA A 42 16.92 -5.63 5.71
CA ALA A 42 17.28 -4.31 6.21
C ALA A 42 16.08 -3.60 6.83
N ALA A 43 14.94 -3.56 6.11
CA ALA A 43 13.70 -2.98 6.60
C ALA A 43 13.22 -3.64 7.92
N LEU A 44 13.24 -4.97 8.03
CA LEU A 44 12.88 -5.68 9.26
C LEU A 44 13.89 -5.42 10.40
N SER A 45 15.16 -5.20 10.09
CA SER A 45 16.18 -4.83 11.09
C SER A 45 15.89 -3.47 11.72
N HIS A 46 15.38 -2.49 10.94
CA HIS A 46 14.90 -1.22 11.49
C HIS A 46 13.73 -1.42 12.46
N VAL A 47 12.74 -2.26 12.09
CA VAL A 47 11.59 -2.57 12.97
C VAL A 47 12.07 -3.19 14.28
N ARG A 48 12.97 -4.15 14.21
CA ARG A 48 13.54 -4.79 15.39
C ARG A 48 14.25 -3.79 16.30
N ARG A 49 15.10 -2.92 15.75
CA ARG A 49 15.77 -1.87 16.51
C ARG A 49 14.76 -0.94 17.22
N LEU A 50 13.72 -0.51 16.51
CA LEU A 50 12.67 0.34 17.06
C LEU A 50 11.87 -0.39 18.17
N SER A 51 11.67 -1.71 18.05
CA SER A 51 11.06 -2.54 19.10
C SER A 51 11.95 -2.62 20.33
N GLU A 52 13.27 -2.84 20.16
CA GLU A 52 14.26 -2.88 21.24
C GLU A 52 14.38 -1.51 21.96
N GLU A 53 14.18 -0.40 21.24
CA GLU A 53 14.09 0.96 21.79
C GLU A 53 12.76 1.25 22.52
N GLY A 54 11.80 0.32 22.47
CA GLY A 54 10.49 0.48 23.12
C GLY A 54 9.57 1.49 22.44
N ARG A 55 9.70 1.69 21.12
CA ARG A 55 8.85 2.62 20.36
C ARG A 55 7.42 2.10 20.24
N ASP A 56 6.44 2.99 20.28
CA ASP A 56 5.03 2.63 20.01
C ASP A 56 4.80 2.47 18.50
N PHE A 57 4.53 1.24 18.06
CA PHE A 57 4.33 0.93 16.64
C PHE A 57 3.12 1.62 16.02
N ARG A 58 2.09 1.98 16.78
CA ARG A 58 0.96 2.78 16.26
C ARG A 58 1.40 4.19 15.92
N VAL A 59 2.24 4.78 16.76
CA VAL A 59 2.84 6.10 16.52
C VAL A 59 3.80 6.03 15.33
N LEU A 60 4.61 4.97 15.23
CA LEU A 60 5.53 4.74 14.11
C LEU A 60 4.79 4.60 12.77
N ILE A 61 3.74 3.78 12.72
CA ILE A 61 2.91 3.62 11.53
C ILE A 61 2.31 4.97 11.12
N THR A 62 1.77 5.73 12.08
CA THR A 62 1.21 7.06 11.82
C THR A 62 2.27 8.02 11.29
N GLY A 63 3.47 8.02 11.89
CA GLY A 63 4.60 8.85 11.43
C GLY A 63 5.04 8.48 10.01
N PHE A 64 5.14 7.19 9.70
CA PHE A 64 5.50 6.74 8.35
C PHE A 64 4.41 7.05 7.32
N MET A 65 3.11 6.95 7.69
CA MET A 65 2.02 7.43 6.84
C MET A 65 2.11 8.93 6.56
N GLN A 66 2.46 9.74 7.57
CA GLN A 66 2.66 11.17 7.39
C GLN A 66 3.84 11.46 6.46
N PHE A 67 4.95 10.73 6.59
CA PHE A 67 6.09 10.80 5.69
C PHE A 67 5.67 10.50 4.23
N LEU A 68 4.98 9.38 3.98
CA LEU A 68 4.51 9.02 2.63
C LEU A 68 3.48 10.01 2.08
N ARG A 69 2.60 10.55 2.93
CA ARG A 69 1.67 11.62 2.51
C ARG A 69 2.42 12.87 2.06
N ASN A 70 3.45 13.27 2.80
CA ASN A 70 4.28 14.41 2.40
C ASN A 70 4.99 14.11 1.06
N LEU A 71 5.57 12.92 0.91
CA LEU A 71 6.18 12.49 -0.35
C LEU A 71 5.17 12.54 -1.51
N LEU A 72 3.94 12.06 -1.33
CA LEU A 72 2.88 12.11 -2.35
C LEU A 72 2.59 13.56 -2.79
N LEU A 73 2.56 14.50 -1.86
CA LEU A 73 2.34 15.91 -2.18
C LEU A 73 3.49 16.49 -3.02
N PHE A 74 4.73 16.06 -2.75
CA PHE A 74 5.90 16.46 -3.54
C PHE A 74 5.92 15.81 -4.92
N THR A 75 5.41 14.59 -5.10
CA THR A 75 5.27 13.98 -6.45
C THR A 75 4.24 14.71 -7.31
N ALA A 76 3.22 15.30 -6.70
CA ALA A 76 2.15 16.03 -7.39
C ALA A 76 2.55 17.48 -7.78
N SER A 77 3.63 18.03 -7.21
CA SER A 77 4.03 19.42 -7.43
C SER A 77 5.54 19.52 -7.68
N PRO A 78 5.99 20.21 -8.77
CA PRO A 78 7.39 20.42 -9.04
C PRO A 78 8.09 21.38 -8.06
N SER A 79 7.31 22.10 -7.25
CA SER A 79 7.79 23.02 -6.20
C SER A 79 7.27 22.57 -4.84
N VAL A 80 7.90 23.08 -3.76
CA VAL A 80 7.46 22.78 -2.39
C VAL A 80 5.98 23.13 -2.24
N PRO A 81 5.14 22.15 -1.89
CA PRO A 81 3.71 22.39 -1.71
C PRO A 81 3.47 23.46 -0.64
N PRO A 82 2.61 24.47 -0.87
CA PRO A 82 2.35 25.52 0.11
C PRO A 82 1.89 24.96 1.47
N LEU A 83 1.22 23.81 1.46
CA LEU A 83 0.73 23.11 2.65
C LEU A 83 1.86 22.59 3.55
N LEU A 84 3.07 22.42 3.01
CA LEU A 84 4.22 21.83 3.72
C LEU A 84 5.35 22.83 3.99
N GLN A 85 5.21 24.08 3.55
CA GLN A 85 6.28 25.10 3.71
C GLN A 85 6.58 25.42 5.17
N SER A 86 5.55 25.36 6.04
CA SER A 86 5.68 25.64 7.47
C SER A 86 6.05 24.41 8.31
N ASP A 87 5.78 23.22 7.81
CA ASP A 87 5.82 21.97 8.58
C ASP A 87 7.15 21.21 8.43
N LEU A 88 7.93 21.56 7.39
CA LEU A 88 9.18 20.89 7.06
C LEU A 88 10.36 21.87 7.09
N THR A 89 11.50 21.40 7.58
CA THR A 89 12.75 22.11 7.47
C THR A 89 13.20 22.22 6.01
N LYS A 90 14.08 23.15 5.69
CA LYS A 90 14.61 23.30 4.32
C LYS A 90 15.33 22.04 3.83
N ASP A 91 16.05 21.36 4.73
CA ASP A 91 16.79 20.14 4.40
C ASP A 91 15.81 19.00 4.09
N GLN A 92 14.76 18.84 4.88
CA GLN A 92 13.68 17.88 4.61
C GLN A 92 12.94 18.17 3.30
N GLN A 93 12.70 19.45 2.98
CA GLN A 93 12.08 19.82 1.69
C GLN A 93 12.94 19.40 0.50
N VAL A 94 14.26 19.62 0.57
CA VAL A 94 15.22 19.20 -0.48
C VAL A 94 15.23 17.66 -0.59
N GLU A 95 15.19 16.96 0.53
CA GLU A 95 15.18 15.49 0.55
C GLU A 95 13.91 14.93 -0.07
N PHE A 96 12.72 15.43 0.31
CA PHE A 96 11.45 15.06 -0.31
C PHE A 96 11.41 15.34 -1.81
N GLN A 97 11.98 16.47 -2.28
CA GLN A 97 12.09 16.76 -3.71
C GLN A 97 12.93 15.72 -4.45
N LYS A 98 14.06 15.30 -3.86
CA LYS A 98 14.91 14.25 -4.43
C LYS A 98 14.17 12.93 -4.50
N LEU A 99 13.53 12.50 -3.41
CA LEU A 99 12.75 11.26 -3.37
C LEU A 99 11.60 11.28 -4.39
N ALA A 100 10.86 12.38 -4.45
CA ALA A 100 9.73 12.53 -5.35
C ALA A 100 10.10 12.45 -6.83
N SER A 101 11.32 12.91 -7.20
CA SER A 101 11.78 12.88 -8.60
C SER A 101 12.00 11.46 -9.14
N HIS A 102 12.12 10.47 -8.27
CA HIS A 102 12.38 9.06 -8.61
C HIS A 102 11.25 8.12 -8.17
N THR A 103 10.14 8.68 -7.66
CA THR A 103 9.05 7.90 -7.07
C THR A 103 7.76 8.11 -7.86
N ASP A 104 7.11 7.01 -8.23
CA ASP A 104 5.78 7.06 -8.83
C ASP A 104 4.71 7.34 -7.78
N SER A 105 3.82 8.29 -8.07
CA SER A 105 2.74 8.69 -7.16
C SER A 105 1.77 7.55 -6.86
N LEU A 106 1.48 6.69 -7.85
CA LEU A 106 0.59 5.55 -7.65
C LEU A 106 1.21 4.51 -6.72
N ALA A 107 2.52 4.29 -6.83
CA ALA A 107 3.25 3.45 -5.88
C ALA A 107 3.08 3.96 -4.44
N VAL A 108 3.25 5.27 -4.21
CA VAL A 108 3.07 5.86 -2.87
C VAL A 108 1.65 5.68 -2.35
N VAL A 109 0.63 5.80 -3.22
CA VAL A 109 -0.77 5.55 -2.85
C VAL A 109 -0.95 4.11 -2.35
N HIS A 110 -0.43 3.12 -3.07
CA HIS A 110 -0.50 1.71 -2.64
C HIS A 110 0.20 1.46 -1.30
N LEU A 111 1.37 2.10 -1.07
CA LEU A 111 2.05 2.01 0.22
C LEU A 111 1.20 2.59 1.36
N LEU A 112 0.54 3.72 1.12
CA LEU A 112 -0.39 4.33 2.10
C LEU A 112 -1.59 3.44 2.42
N GLU A 113 -2.16 2.77 1.42
CA GLU A 113 -3.27 1.82 1.62
C GLU A 113 -2.85 0.64 2.51
N ILE A 114 -1.64 0.09 2.28
CA ILE A 114 -1.09 -1.00 3.10
C ILE A 114 -0.88 -0.54 4.54
N LEU A 115 -0.33 0.66 4.75
CA LEU A 115 -0.14 1.21 6.10
C LEU A 115 -1.46 1.51 6.82
N ALA A 116 -2.47 1.99 6.09
CA ALA A 116 -3.79 2.23 6.66
C ALA A 116 -4.42 0.94 7.20
N GLU A 117 -4.20 -0.18 6.51
CA GLU A 117 -4.63 -1.49 7.00
C GLU A 117 -3.82 -1.96 8.22
N ALA A 118 -2.49 -1.78 8.20
CA ALA A 118 -1.63 -2.08 9.34
C ALA A 118 -2.01 -1.25 10.57
N GLN A 119 -2.36 0.03 10.39
CA GLN A 119 -2.80 0.90 11.48
C GLN A 119 -4.08 0.40 12.15
N LYS A 120 -5.07 -0.07 11.37
CA LYS A 120 -6.31 -0.63 11.91
C LYS A 120 -6.04 -1.87 12.77
N THR A 121 -5.17 -2.75 12.31
CA THR A 121 -4.86 -4.02 12.99
C THR A 121 -3.92 -3.83 14.18
N SER A 122 -3.08 -2.80 14.18
CA SER A 122 -2.09 -2.50 15.22
C SER A 122 -2.71 -2.32 16.62
N SER A 123 -3.92 -1.78 16.72
CA SER A 123 -4.58 -1.56 18.01
C SER A 123 -5.02 -2.85 18.72
N GLN A 124 -5.13 -3.95 18.00
CA GLN A 124 -5.61 -5.26 18.49
C GLN A 124 -4.52 -6.34 18.41
N ALA A 125 -3.33 -5.99 17.95
CA ALA A 125 -2.24 -6.93 17.75
C ALA A 125 -1.68 -7.41 19.09
N VAL A 126 -1.54 -8.73 19.26
CA VAL A 126 -0.89 -9.34 20.42
C VAL A 126 0.63 -9.08 20.38
N ILE A 127 1.20 -9.03 19.17
CA ILE A 127 2.59 -8.70 18.91
C ILE A 127 2.58 -7.31 18.25
N PRO A 128 3.03 -6.25 18.95
CA PRO A 128 2.84 -4.86 18.50
C PRO A 128 3.50 -4.53 17.17
N GLU A 129 4.67 -5.14 16.87
CA GLU A 129 5.43 -4.93 15.63
C GLU A 129 4.85 -5.67 14.42
N LEU A 130 4.14 -6.79 14.62
CA LEU A 130 3.71 -7.69 13.55
C LEU A 130 2.87 -7.01 12.43
N PRO A 131 1.91 -6.12 12.72
CA PRO A 131 1.18 -5.43 11.65
C PRO A 131 2.08 -4.60 10.75
N PHE A 132 3.13 -3.99 11.32
CA PHE A 132 4.09 -3.20 10.57
C PHE A 132 5.03 -4.07 9.74
N GLU A 133 5.52 -5.19 10.29
CA GLU A 133 6.32 -6.17 9.56
C GLU A 133 5.56 -6.74 8.35
N ILE A 134 4.29 -7.12 8.53
CA ILE A 134 3.42 -7.58 7.43
C ILE A 134 3.26 -6.50 6.37
N ALA A 135 3.12 -5.24 6.78
CA ALA A 135 3.02 -4.11 5.86
C ALA A 135 4.29 -3.97 5.02
N LEU A 136 5.49 -4.07 5.62
CA LEU A 136 6.76 -3.99 4.89
C LEU A 136 6.89 -5.09 3.83
N VAL A 137 6.55 -6.33 4.18
CA VAL A 137 6.55 -7.45 3.22
C VAL A 137 5.62 -7.17 2.02
N LYS A 138 4.41 -6.68 2.30
CA LYS A 138 3.44 -6.33 1.24
C LYS A 138 3.92 -5.18 0.36
N MET A 139 4.53 -4.15 0.95
CA MET A 139 5.06 -2.99 0.23
C MET A 139 6.14 -3.40 -0.76
N ILE A 140 7.13 -4.17 -0.31
CA ILE A 140 8.21 -4.68 -1.15
C ILE A 140 7.65 -5.56 -2.27
N ALA A 141 6.75 -6.50 -1.97
CA ALA A 141 6.16 -7.38 -2.96
C ALA A 141 5.34 -6.63 -4.04
N ILE A 142 4.73 -5.50 -3.70
CA ILE A 142 4.02 -4.66 -4.69
C ILE A 142 4.99 -3.90 -5.58
N LEU A 143 6.06 -3.31 -5.01
CA LEU A 143 7.04 -2.58 -5.80
C LEU A 143 7.84 -3.50 -6.73
N GLU A 144 8.22 -4.70 -6.29
CA GLU A 144 8.86 -5.71 -7.14
C GLU A 144 8.00 -6.10 -8.34
N LYS A 145 6.68 -6.25 -8.15
CA LYS A 145 5.74 -6.55 -9.26
C LYS A 145 5.62 -5.41 -10.27
N GLN A 146 5.80 -4.18 -9.86
CA GLN A 146 5.75 -3.02 -10.75
C GLN A 146 7.05 -2.85 -11.54
N THR A 147 8.18 -3.34 -11.03
CA THR A 147 9.48 -3.26 -11.70
C THR A 147 9.73 -4.41 -12.69
N LEU A 148 9.01 -5.54 -12.56
CA LEU A 148 9.10 -6.64 -13.52
C LEU A 148 8.27 -6.31 -14.77
N PRO A 149 8.88 -6.26 -15.98
CA PRO A 149 8.11 -6.16 -17.21
C PRO A 149 7.16 -7.35 -17.27
N THR A 150 5.87 -7.07 -17.45
CA THR A 150 4.85 -8.11 -17.69
C THR A 150 5.30 -8.93 -18.90
N THR A 151 5.95 -10.05 -18.66
CA THR A 151 6.18 -11.05 -19.70
C THR A 151 4.80 -11.58 -20.03
N GLN A 152 4.22 -11.03 -21.11
CA GLN A 152 3.03 -11.58 -21.72
C GLN A 152 3.33 -13.06 -21.99
N THR A 153 2.59 -13.92 -21.32
CA THR A 153 2.56 -15.35 -21.64
C THR A 153 2.29 -15.46 -23.14
N PRO A 154 3.21 -16.02 -23.94
CA PRO A 154 2.90 -16.22 -25.35
C PRO A 154 1.71 -17.17 -25.41
N ALA A 155 0.61 -16.67 -25.98
CA ALA A 155 -0.52 -17.50 -26.36
C ALA A 155 0.03 -18.67 -27.18
N ASN A 156 -0.19 -19.87 -26.68
CA ASN A 156 0.21 -21.12 -27.29
C ASN A 156 -0.53 -21.24 -28.63
N THR A 157 0.11 -20.77 -29.70
CA THR A 157 -0.34 -21.04 -31.09
C THR A 157 -0.03 -22.50 -31.35
N ILE A 158 -1.04 -23.34 -31.19
CA ILE A 158 -1.01 -24.70 -31.70
C ILE A 158 -1.01 -24.60 -33.22
N SER A 159 0.17 -24.70 -33.80
CA SER A 159 0.34 -24.91 -35.24
C SER A 159 -0.12 -26.32 -35.56
N ALA A 160 -1.33 -26.46 -36.13
CA ALA A 160 -1.73 -27.69 -36.74
C ALA A 160 -1.11 -27.75 -38.15
N GLY A 161 -0.13 -28.62 -38.31
CA GLY A 161 0.42 -29.00 -39.58
C GLY A 161 -0.61 -29.82 -40.38
N SER A 162 -0.69 -29.47 -41.66
CA SER A 162 -1.44 -30.13 -42.73
C SER A 162 -1.00 -31.56 -42.98
N ASP A 163 -1.92 -32.44 -43.25
CA ASP A 163 -2.03 -33.17 -44.54
C ASP A 163 -3.18 -34.18 -44.53
N GLY A 164 -3.85 -34.34 -45.67
CA GLY A 164 -4.62 -35.56 -46.01
C GLY A 164 -6.10 -35.36 -46.39
N GLN A 165 -6.33 -35.03 -47.63
CA GLN A 165 -7.42 -35.30 -48.56
C GLN A 165 -8.37 -36.48 -48.17
N GLU A 166 -9.70 -36.32 -48.24
CA GLU A 166 -10.63 -36.78 -49.30
C GLU A 166 -12.12 -36.71 -48.90
N LYS A 167 -12.88 -36.08 -49.80
CA LYS A 167 -14.27 -36.32 -50.29
C LYS A 167 -15.34 -36.97 -49.38
N SER A 168 -16.43 -36.30 -49.17
CA SER A 168 -17.72 -36.47 -49.85
C SER A 168 -18.89 -35.86 -49.05
N THR A 169 -19.67 -35.04 -49.76
CA THR A 169 -20.98 -34.50 -49.44
C THR A 169 -22.07 -35.54 -49.67
N PRO A 170 -23.40 -35.30 -49.49
CA PRO A 170 -24.14 -34.46 -48.55
C PRO A 170 -25.41 -35.19 -47.97
N LYS A 171 -26.12 -34.67 -47.00
CA LYS A 171 -27.58 -34.54 -47.06
C LYS A 171 -28.30 -34.37 -45.73
N LYS A 172 -29.17 -33.38 -45.74
CA LYS A 172 -30.48 -33.20 -45.12
C LYS A 172 -30.60 -32.79 -43.65
N GLU A 173 -30.96 -31.55 -43.47
CA GLU A 173 -32.03 -31.05 -42.59
C GLU A 173 -33.35 -31.83 -42.75
N PRO A 174 -34.39 -31.76 -41.88
CA PRO A 174 -34.86 -30.60 -41.17
C PRO A 174 -35.62 -30.84 -39.83
N LYS A 175 -35.92 -29.71 -39.17
CA LYS A 175 -37.17 -29.34 -38.48
C LYS A 175 -37.44 -29.71 -37.02
N SER A 176 -37.67 -28.62 -36.29
CA SER A 176 -38.85 -28.23 -35.50
C SER A 176 -38.87 -28.82 -34.09
N ALA A 177 -39.13 -28.14 -33.04
CA ALA A 177 -40.12 -27.14 -32.72
C ALA A 177 -39.83 -26.55 -31.30
N SER A 178 -39.97 -25.28 -31.14
CA SER A 178 -40.50 -24.64 -29.92
C SER A 178 -42.02 -25.00 -29.83
N PRO A 179 -42.73 -24.89 -28.74
CA PRO A 179 -42.77 -23.77 -27.80
C PRO A 179 -43.13 -24.17 -26.31
N GLU A 180 -43.14 -23.23 -25.46
CA GLU A 180 -44.19 -22.69 -24.63
C GLU A 180 -43.81 -22.41 -23.16
N THR A 181 -43.91 -21.15 -22.89
CA THR A 181 -44.13 -20.57 -21.54
C THR A 181 -45.54 -20.86 -21.09
N PRO A 182 -45.86 -20.94 -19.77
CA PRO A 182 -46.69 -19.85 -19.32
C PRO A 182 -46.32 -19.27 -17.94
N ALA A 183 -46.57 -17.98 -17.83
CA ALA A 183 -46.70 -17.19 -16.64
C ALA A 183 -48.03 -17.47 -15.93
N VAL A 184 -48.08 -17.35 -14.61
CA VAL A 184 -49.24 -16.94 -13.80
C VAL A 184 -48.75 -16.37 -12.48
N LYS A 185 -48.90 -15.06 -12.30
CA LYS A 185 -49.78 -14.29 -11.38
C LYS A 185 -49.58 -14.48 -9.88
N SER A 186 -49.09 -13.42 -9.23
CA SER A 186 -49.79 -12.43 -8.41
C SER A 186 -50.48 -12.99 -7.17
N GLU A 187 -50.11 -12.45 -6.01
CA GLU A 187 -51.07 -11.72 -5.18
C GLU A 187 -50.36 -11.05 -3.99
N ALA A 188 -50.73 -9.82 -3.81
CA ALA A 188 -50.46 -8.95 -2.68
C ALA A 188 -51.50 -9.23 -1.57
N VAL A 189 -51.15 -8.96 -0.31
CA VAL A 189 -52.05 -8.52 0.80
C VAL A 189 -51.07 -8.08 1.92
N VAL A 190 -50.90 -6.83 2.23
CA VAL A 190 -51.65 -5.85 3.04
C VAL A 190 -51.60 -6.16 4.56
N ALA A 191 -50.98 -5.17 5.25
CA ALA A 191 -51.29 -4.55 6.55
C ALA A 191 -51.49 -5.46 7.77
N ASP A 192 -51.03 -5.11 8.93
CA ASP A 192 -51.45 -4.05 9.86
C ASP A 192 -50.65 -4.14 11.17
N GLU A 193 -50.38 -2.97 11.72
CA GLU A 193 -50.44 -2.54 13.13
C GLU A 193 -50.02 -3.49 14.27
N GLU A 194 -49.04 -3.15 15.05
CA GLU A 194 -49.10 -2.40 16.32
C GLU A 194 -47.67 -2.05 16.78
#